data_ae928174c44dfaeda2fb0aff6d611a27
#
_entry.id   ae928174c44dfaeda2fb0aff6d611a27
#
_cell.length_a   1.000
_cell.length_b   1.000
_cell.length_c   1.000
_cell.angle_alpha   90.00
_cell.angle_beta   90.00
_cell.angle_gamma   90.00
#
_symmetry.space_group_name_H-M   'P 1'
#
loop_
_entity.id
_entity.type
_entity.pdbx_description
1 polymer ?
#
loop_
_entity_poly.entity_id
_entity_poly.type
_entity_poly.pdbx_seq_one_letter_code
_entity_poly.pdbx_strand_id
1 'polypeptide(L)'
;MTKKKRHEPMRIAGKKIDAEKIIEVEYPYTGEIIGTVPAGNSQHAKQALDIAANYNPKLTRYERQKILQNAAEQLVKRKEEISDVITYELGISKQDSLYEVGRAFDVFSLTAQLCIYDDGEIFSCDLTPHGKARKIFTIREPLQAISAITPFNHPLNMVAHKIAPSIATNNCTVCKQTELTPMTALLLADILYEAGLPPEMFSVVTGWPDEIGLEMITNPKIELITFTGSVPVGKYIAKNAGYKRTVLELGGNDPLIVLNDLDDHDLKKAAELAITGATKNSGQRCTAVKRILCQNKVADRFVEMSLERAKKIKFGDPMDLSTELGTVINIKAAELFDKRVSKAEEEGAKVLYHPGRKDALLPPIVIDNVNPKSELVLEETFGPVIPIIRVPDEDEKVIEISNSTAFGLSSGVCTNNFIRAKKYIQNLKVGTVNIWEVPGYRIEMSPFGGIKDSGLGYKEGVIEAMKSFTNIKTFSLPW
;
A
#
# COMPACT_ATOMS: atom_id res chain seq x y z
N MET A 1 7.62 -12.48 27.05
CA MET A 1 6.56 -13.48 26.80
C MET A 1 7.20 -14.71 26.17
N THR A 2 6.97 -15.90 26.71
CA THR A 2 7.45 -17.17 26.14
C THR A 2 6.84 -17.34 24.75
N LYS A 3 7.66 -17.42 23.71
CA LYS A 3 7.32 -17.60 22.29
C LYS A 3 6.58 -18.93 22.08
N LYS A 4 5.29 -19.00 22.39
CA LYS A 4 4.46 -20.14 22.00
C LYS A 4 4.22 -20.02 20.50
N LYS A 5 4.75 -20.95 19.71
CA LYS A 5 4.43 -21.05 18.28
C LYS A 5 2.92 -21.08 18.14
N ARG A 6 2.35 -20.07 17.47
CA ARG A 6 0.90 -19.90 17.32
C ARG A 6 0.46 -20.55 16.01
N HIS A 7 -0.56 -21.39 16.04
CA HIS A 7 -1.22 -21.86 14.83
C HIS A 7 -2.51 -21.08 14.63
N GLU A 8 -2.66 -20.44 13.47
CA GLU A 8 -3.83 -19.61 13.13
C GLU A 8 -4.56 -20.18 11.91
N PRO A 9 -5.71 -20.86 12.10
CA PRO A 9 -6.54 -21.35 11.01
C PRO A 9 -7.05 -20.24 10.09
N MET A 10 -7.45 -20.57 8.86
CA MET A 10 -8.19 -19.65 7.98
C MET A 10 -9.50 -19.22 8.63
N ARG A 11 -10.02 -18.06 8.22
CA ARG A 11 -11.35 -17.56 8.61
C ARG A 11 -12.26 -17.59 7.38
N ILE A 12 -13.10 -18.61 7.27
CA ILE A 12 -14.11 -18.71 6.20
C ILE A 12 -15.49 -18.54 6.81
N ALA A 13 -16.12 -17.40 6.55
CA ALA A 13 -17.40 -17.01 7.14
C ALA A 13 -17.42 -17.23 8.67
N GLY A 14 -16.41 -16.73 9.38
CA GLY A 14 -16.25 -16.83 10.83
C GLY A 14 -15.78 -18.20 11.34
N LYS A 15 -15.82 -19.25 10.53
CA LYS A 15 -15.34 -20.57 10.92
C LYS A 15 -13.83 -20.67 10.80
N LYS A 16 -13.20 -21.30 11.78
CA LYS A 16 -11.76 -21.65 11.76
C LYS A 16 -11.60 -22.91 10.94
N ILE A 17 -10.89 -22.81 9.83
CA ILE A 17 -10.67 -23.90 8.86
C ILE A 17 -9.17 -24.17 8.74
N ASP A 18 -8.81 -25.44 8.86
CA ASP A 18 -7.46 -25.94 8.67
C ASP A 18 -7.28 -26.57 7.27
N ALA A 19 -6.03 -26.92 6.94
CA ALA A 19 -5.66 -27.67 5.75
C ALA A 19 -4.58 -28.71 6.11
N GLU A 20 -4.40 -29.72 5.24
CA GLU A 20 -3.39 -30.77 5.47
C GLU A 20 -1.97 -30.24 5.49
N LYS A 21 -1.68 -29.21 4.68
CA LYS A 21 -0.37 -28.56 4.62
C LYS A 21 -0.39 -27.26 5.41
N ILE A 22 0.75 -26.87 5.91
CA ILE A 22 0.96 -25.62 6.66
C ILE A 22 1.98 -24.73 5.98
N ILE A 23 1.86 -23.43 6.21
CA ILE A 23 2.85 -22.40 5.90
C ILE A 23 3.47 -21.99 7.25
N GLU A 24 4.78 -22.03 7.34
CA GLU A 24 5.53 -21.49 8.45
C GLU A 24 5.71 -19.99 8.27
N VAL A 25 5.48 -19.22 9.34
CA VAL A 25 5.71 -17.77 9.39
C VAL A 25 6.98 -17.50 10.14
N GLU A 26 7.94 -16.91 9.45
CA GLU A 26 9.28 -16.63 9.96
C GLU A 26 9.37 -15.19 10.47
N TYR A 27 10.09 -14.99 11.59
CA TYR A 27 10.51 -13.66 12.02
C TYR A 27 11.77 -13.23 11.24
N PRO A 28 11.71 -12.24 10.36
CA PRO A 28 12.83 -11.89 9.48
C PRO A 28 14.12 -11.51 10.20
N TYR A 29 14.02 -11.03 11.46
CA TYR A 29 15.18 -10.60 12.24
C TYR A 29 16.02 -11.75 12.78
N THR A 30 15.39 -12.87 13.17
CA THR A 30 16.08 -14.01 13.78
C THR A 30 16.02 -15.29 12.96
N GLY A 31 15.16 -15.37 11.94
CA GLY A 31 14.88 -16.61 11.21
C GLY A 31 14.04 -17.62 12.00
N GLU A 32 13.57 -17.28 13.19
CA GLU A 32 12.75 -18.20 14.01
C GLU A 32 11.33 -18.29 13.48
N ILE A 33 10.76 -19.49 13.46
CA ILE A 33 9.34 -19.70 13.15
C ILE A 33 8.50 -19.22 14.33
N ILE A 34 7.72 -18.18 14.14
CA ILE A 34 6.84 -17.57 15.13
C ILE A 34 5.46 -18.21 15.18
N GLY A 35 5.05 -18.86 14.10
CA GLY A 35 3.77 -19.55 14.02
C GLY A 35 3.56 -20.22 12.67
N THR A 36 2.35 -20.76 12.49
CA THR A 36 1.93 -21.44 11.26
C THR A 36 0.51 -21.05 10.87
N VAL A 37 0.22 -21.10 9.57
CA VAL A 37 -1.13 -21.00 9.03
C VAL A 37 -1.39 -22.15 8.06
N PRO A 38 -2.64 -22.55 7.79
CA PRO A 38 -2.96 -23.56 6.79
C PRO A 38 -2.51 -23.13 5.39
N ALA A 39 -1.93 -24.05 4.63
CA ALA A 39 -1.74 -23.88 3.18
C ALA A 39 -3.02 -24.35 2.45
N GLY A 40 -3.99 -23.45 2.34
CA GLY A 40 -5.24 -23.69 1.65
C GLY A 40 -5.04 -23.90 0.14
N ASN A 41 -6.03 -24.43 -0.51
CA ASN A 41 -6.08 -24.71 -1.95
C ASN A 41 -7.28 -24.00 -2.61
N SER A 42 -7.46 -24.22 -3.92
CA SER A 42 -8.55 -23.63 -4.71
C SER A 42 -9.95 -23.92 -4.17
N GLN A 43 -10.16 -25.08 -3.50
CA GLN A 43 -11.46 -25.42 -2.92
C GLN A 43 -11.82 -24.53 -1.73
N HIS A 44 -10.85 -24.17 -0.90
CA HIS A 44 -11.06 -23.21 0.22
C HIS A 44 -11.41 -21.82 -0.30
N ALA A 45 -10.68 -21.33 -1.32
CA ALA A 45 -11.00 -20.06 -1.96
C ALA A 45 -12.39 -20.08 -2.61
N LYS A 46 -12.72 -21.16 -3.34
CA LYS A 46 -14.03 -21.36 -3.95
C LYS A 46 -15.14 -21.37 -2.91
N GLN A 47 -14.96 -22.10 -1.80
CA GLN A 47 -15.94 -22.15 -0.70
C GLN A 47 -16.20 -20.75 -0.14
N ALA A 48 -15.15 -19.98 0.14
CA ALA A 48 -15.27 -18.61 0.66
C ALA A 48 -16.01 -17.69 -0.34
N LEU A 49 -15.66 -17.76 -1.63
CA LEU A 49 -16.30 -16.99 -2.68
C LEU A 49 -17.76 -17.41 -2.91
N ASP A 50 -18.07 -18.70 -2.81
CA ASP A 50 -19.45 -19.22 -2.91
C ASP A 50 -20.33 -18.67 -1.77
N ILE A 51 -19.81 -18.63 -0.55
CA ILE A 51 -20.52 -18.04 0.60
C ILE A 51 -20.72 -16.52 0.37
N ALA A 52 -19.65 -15.80 0.03
CA ALA A 52 -19.70 -14.36 -0.23
C ALA A 52 -20.72 -13.99 -1.33
N ALA A 53 -20.77 -14.75 -2.41
CA ALA A 53 -21.69 -14.50 -3.52
C ALA A 53 -23.16 -14.86 -3.23
N ASN A 54 -23.40 -15.79 -2.33
CA ASN A 54 -24.76 -16.22 -1.97
C ASN A 54 -25.34 -15.44 -0.78
N TYR A 55 -24.50 -14.82 0.03
CA TYR A 55 -24.94 -13.99 1.15
C TYR A 55 -25.34 -12.60 0.63
N ASN A 56 -26.53 -12.14 1.00
CA ASN A 56 -27.03 -10.82 0.63
C ASN A 56 -27.14 -9.94 1.89
N PRO A 57 -26.10 -9.16 2.21
CA PRO A 57 -26.13 -8.31 3.40
C PRO A 57 -27.18 -7.21 3.24
N LYS A 58 -27.95 -6.98 4.31
CA LYS A 58 -29.01 -5.95 4.37
C LYS A 58 -28.78 -5.01 5.54
N LEU A 59 -27.51 -4.77 5.88
CA LEU A 59 -27.17 -3.85 6.96
C LEU A 59 -27.59 -2.44 6.61
N THR A 60 -28.26 -1.78 7.52
CA THR A 60 -28.55 -0.35 7.43
C THR A 60 -27.26 0.47 7.51
N ARG A 61 -27.29 1.75 7.12
CA ARG A 61 -26.14 2.66 7.27
C ARG A 61 -25.69 2.76 8.73
N TYR A 62 -26.64 2.81 9.66
CA TYR A 62 -26.37 2.85 11.09
C TYR A 62 -25.61 1.61 11.57
N GLU A 63 -26.04 0.41 11.18
CA GLU A 63 -25.37 -0.84 11.55
C GLU A 63 -23.96 -0.92 10.99
N ARG A 64 -23.77 -0.57 9.71
CA ARG A 64 -22.43 -0.54 9.08
C ARG A 64 -21.49 0.47 9.72
N GLN A 65 -22.00 1.69 9.98
CA GLN A 65 -21.24 2.71 10.71
C GLN A 65 -20.82 2.19 12.10
N LYS A 66 -21.75 1.56 12.83
CA LYS A 66 -21.49 1.04 14.18
C LYS A 66 -20.42 -0.05 14.16
N ILE A 67 -20.49 -0.98 13.21
CA ILE A 67 -19.48 -2.03 13.03
C ILE A 67 -18.09 -1.41 12.75
N LEU A 68 -18.01 -0.46 11.80
CA LEU A 68 -16.76 0.21 11.44
C LEU A 68 -16.17 1.00 12.62
N GLN A 69 -17.02 1.69 13.39
CA GLN A 69 -16.60 2.41 14.59
C GLN A 69 -16.10 1.47 15.68
N ASN A 70 -16.83 0.39 15.96
CA ASN A 70 -16.41 -0.63 16.94
C ASN A 70 -15.08 -1.26 16.54
N ALA A 71 -14.87 -1.55 15.25
CA ALA A 71 -13.59 -2.05 14.74
C ALA A 71 -12.45 -1.05 14.97
N ALA A 72 -12.65 0.24 14.67
CA ALA A 72 -11.68 1.29 14.95
C ALA A 72 -11.31 1.35 16.44
N GLU A 73 -12.29 1.29 17.33
CA GLU A 73 -12.08 1.27 18.79
C GLU A 73 -11.27 0.04 19.23
N GLN A 74 -11.54 -1.15 18.65
CA GLN A 74 -10.78 -2.36 18.94
C GLN A 74 -9.33 -2.27 18.47
N LEU A 75 -9.08 -1.65 17.33
CA LEU A 75 -7.71 -1.42 16.82
C LEU A 75 -6.90 -0.59 17.83
N VAL A 76 -7.47 0.46 18.39
CA VAL A 76 -6.79 1.29 19.41
C VAL A 76 -6.59 0.48 20.70
N LYS A 77 -7.61 -0.24 21.17
CA LYS A 77 -7.56 -1.03 22.41
C LYS A 77 -6.51 -2.15 22.33
N ARG A 78 -6.36 -2.77 21.18
CA ARG A 78 -5.45 -3.92 20.94
C ARG A 78 -4.17 -3.51 20.19
N LYS A 79 -3.81 -2.22 20.15
CA LYS A 79 -2.72 -1.69 19.33
C LYS A 79 -1.37 -2.37 19.59
N GLU A 80 -1.06 -2.69 20.86
CA GLU A 80 0.20 -3.36 21.21
C GLU A 80 0.23 -4.80 20.68
N GLU A 81 -0.85 -5.55 20.88
CA GLU A 81 -0.98 -6.92 20.36
C GLU A 81 -0.83 -6.95 18.84
N ILE A 82 -1.55 -6.06 18.14
CA ILE A 82 -1.55 -6.02 16.67
C ILE A 82 -0.17 -5.61 16.16
N SER A 83 0.43 -4.59 16.74
CA SER A 83 1.76 -4.13 16.33
C SER A 83 2.86 -5.15 16.63
N ASP A 84 2.73 -5.96 17.70
CA ASP A 84 3.62 -7.09 17.94
C ASP A 84 3.53 -8.13 16.80
N VAL A 85 2.32 -8.51 16.40
CA VAL A 85 2.12 -9.45 15.29
C VAL A 85 2.75 -8.89 14.01
N ILE A 86 2.50 -7.63 13.67
CA ILE A 86 3.10 -6.98 12.48
C ILE A 86 4.62 -7.00 12.56
N THR A 87 5.22 -6.60 13.69
CA THR A 87 6.68 -6.60 13.84
C THR A 87 7.27 -8.00 13.71
N TYR A 88 6.63 -9.02 14.29
CA TYR A 88 7.13 -10.38 14.22
C TYR A 88 7.03 -11.01 12.83
N GLU A 89 5.96 -10.78 12.07
CA GLU A 89 5.81 -11.40 10.74
C GLU A 89 6.48 -10.59 9.62
N LEU A 90 6.71 -9.27 9.80
CA LEU A 90 7.27 -8.40 8.77
C LEU A 90 8.72 -7.97 9.05
N GLY A 91 9.13 -7.90 10.33
CA GLY A 91 10.47 -7.47 10.73
C GLY A 91 10.69 -5.95 10.75
N ILE A 92 9.68 -5.13 10.50
CA ILE A 92 9.79 -3.67 10.63
C ILE A 92 9.84 -3.22 12.08
N SER A 93 10.35 -2.01 12.33
CA SER A 93 10.44 -1.47 13.68
C SER A 93 9.08 -1.41 14.38
N LYS A 94 9.08 -1.58 15.69
CA LYS A 94 7.88 -1.45 16.53
C LYS A 94 7.22 -0.08 16.37
N GLN A 95 8.00 0.97 16.13
CA GLN A 95 7.48 2.31 15.86
C GLN A 95 6.66 2.35 14.55
N ASP A 96 7.16 1.72 13.48
CA ASP A 96 6.46 1.63 12.19
C ASP A 96 5.20 0.77 12.28
N SER A 97 5.24 -0.32 13.03
CA SER A 97 4.06 -1.18 13.27
C SER A 97 2.97 -0.45 14.05
N LEU A 98 3.32 0.30 15.09
CA LEU A 98 2.37 1.14 15.84
C LEU A 98 1.77 2.24 14.97
N TYR A 99 2.59 2.84 14.08
CA TYR A 99 2.11 3.80 13.11
C TYR A 99 1.12 3.19 12.11
N GLU A 100 1.37 1.96 11.65
CA GLU A 100 0.45 1.24 10.75
C GLU A 100 -0.91 0.99 11.42
N VAL A 101 -0.92 0.58 12.70
CA VAL A 101 -2.18 0.42 13.45
C VAL A 101 -2.97 1.74 13.51
N GLY A 102 -2.28 2.87 13.73
CA GLY A 102 -2.89 4.20 13.70
C GLY A 102 -3.53 4.52 12.35
N ARG A 103 -2.85 4.20 11.24
CA ARG A 103 -3.40 4.39 9.89
C ARG A 103 -4.64 3.51 9.63
N ALA A 104 -4.61 2.27 10.07
CA ALA A 104 -5.79 1.39 9.95
C ALA A 104 -6.97 1.92 10.78
N PHE A 105 -6.72 2.46 11.98
CA PHE A 105 -7.74 3.18 12.75
C PHE A 105 -8.35 4.32 11.94
N ASP A 106 -7.54 5.16 11.30
CA ASP A 106 -8.01 6.27 10.48
C ASP A 106 -8.88 5.77 9.31
N VAL A 107 -8.49 4.69 8.63
CA VAL A 107 -9.29 4.08 7.56
C VAL A 107 -10.68 3.68 8.07
N PHE A 108 -10.77 2.93 9.16
CA PHE A 108 -12.06 2.49 9.72
C PHE A 108 -12.90 3.66 10.23
N SER A 109 -12.29 4.60 10.96
CA SER A 109 -12.95 5.77 11.53
C SER A 109 -13.52 6.70 10.47
N LEU A 110 -12.71 7.03 9.44
CA LEU A 110 -13.15 7.88 8.33
C LEU A 110 -14.21 7.19 7.46
N THR A 111 -14.08 5.88 7.23
CA THR A 111 -15.07 5.11 6.50
C THR A 111 -16.40 5.05 7.26
N ALA A 112 -16.37 4.93 8.60
CA ALA A 112 -17.58 4.99 9.43
C ALA A 112 -18.31 6.33 9.29
N GLN A 113 -17.57 7.44 9.24
CA GLN A 113 -18.14 8.77 9.03
C GLN A 113 -18.76 8.92 7.64
N LEU A 114 -18.09 8.41 6.60
CA LEU A 114 -18.57 8.49 5.22
C LEU A 114 -19.77 7.57 4.95
N CYS A 115 -19.88 6.46 5.66
CA CYS A 115 -20.91 5.45 5.46
C CYS A 115 -22.34 6.00 5.63
N ILE A 116 -22.53 7.09 6.41
CA ILE A 116 -23.85 7.69 6.67
C ILE A 116 -24.31 8.67 5.59
N TYR A 117 -23.43 9.06 4.67
CA TYR A 117 -23.78 9.98 3.58
C TYR A 117 -24.18 9.23 2.31
N ASP A 118 -25.13 9.79 1.59
CA ASP A 118 -25.42 9.43 0.20
C ASP A 118 -24.64 10.33 -0.75
N ASP A 119 -24.16 9.76 -1.86
CA ASP A 119 -23.53 10.49 -2.95
C ASP A 119 -24.39 10.47 -4.22
N GLY A 120 -25.71 10.34 -4.05
CA GLY A 120 -26.68 10.40 -5.15
C GLY A 120 -26.77 11.79 -5.76
N GLU A 121 -26.97 11.84 -7.08
CA GLU A 121 -27.13 13.06 -7.86
C GLU A 121 -28.57 13.18 -8.39
N ILE A 122 -29.00 14.41 -8.67
CA ILE A 122 -30.31 14.71 -9.23
C ILE A 122 -30.12 15.55 -10.49
N PHE A 123 -30.67 15.09 -11.61
CA PHE A 123 -30.63 15.77 -12.91
C PHE A 123 -32.01 16.19 -13.33
N SER A 124 -32.18 17.46 -13.72
CA SER A 124 -33.39 17.95 -14.38
C SER A 124 -33.42 17.50 -15.85
N CYS A 125 -34.58 17.13 -16.36
CA CYS A 125 -34.73 16.59 -17.72
C CYS A 125 -35.28 17.60 -18.73
N ASP A 126 -35.49 18.87 -18.35
CA ASP A 126 -36.01 19.96 -19.16
C ASP A 126 -34.89 20.86 -19.73
N LEU A 127 -33.71 20.29 -19.97
CA LEU A 127 -32.54 21.04 -20.44
C LEU A 127 -32.46 21.27 -21.94
N THR A 128 -33.38 20.68 -22.70
CA THR A 128 -33.42 20.79 -24.17
C THR A 128 -34.85 21.04 -24.66
N PRO A 129 -35.06 21.49 -25.92
CA PRO A 129 -36.42 21.66 -26.48
C PRO A 129 -37.28 20.39 -26.45
N HIS A 130 -36.66 19.21 -26.35
CA HIS A 130 -37.36 17.91 -26.26
C HIS A 130 -37.42 17.41 -24.81
N GLY A 131 -37.01 18.23 -23.86
CA GLY A 131 -37.01 17.92 -22.44
C GLY A 131 -38.40 17.62 -21.90
N LYS A 132 -38.45 16.87 -20.80
CA LYS A 132 -39.70 16.46 -20.14
C LYS A 132 -39.69 16.93 -18.69
N ALA A 133 -40.90 17.16 -18.15
CA ALA A 133 -41.09 17.41 -16.70
C ALA A 133 -40.82 16.15 -15.89
N ARG A 134 -39.56 15.81 -15.76
CA ARG A 134 -39.06 14.65 -15.01
C ARG A 134 -37.74 15.00 -14.30
N LYS A 135 -37.38 14.21 -13.33
CA LYS A 135 -36.01 14.19 -12.75
C LYS A 135 -35.43 12.79 -12.80
N ILE A 136 -34.14 12.71 -13.04
CA ILE A 136 -33.35 11.50 -12.92
C ILE A 136 -32.57 11.57 -11.59
N PHE A 137 -32.62 10.51 -10.88
CA PHE A 137 -31.87 10.28 -9.62
C PHE A 137 -30.86 9.19 -9.81
N THR A 138 -29.74 9.27 -9.08
CA THR A 138 -28.78 8.18 -8.98
C THR A 138 -28.79 7.58 -7.58
N ILE A 139 -28.59 6.28 -7.48
CA ILE A 139 -28.29 5.55 -6.25
C ILE A 139 -27.12 4.61 -6.48
N ARG A 140 -26.42 4.24 -5.41
CA ARG A 140 -25.37 3.25 -5.46
C ARG A 140 -25.85 1.93 -4.89
N GLU A 141 -25.60 0.85 -5.64
CA GLU A 141 -25.90 -0.53 -5.26
C GLU A 141 -24.59 -1.29 -5.03
N PRO A 142 -24.52 -2.21 -4.04
CA PRO A 142 -23.34 -3.04 -3.82
C PRO A 142 -23.04 -3.93 -5.03
N LEU A 143 -21.79 -4.32 -5.18
CA LEU A 143 -21.37 -5.35 -6.14
C LEU A 143 -21.78 -6.72 -5.62
N GLN A 144 -21.46 -7.13 -4.50
CA GLN A 144 -21.73 -8.38 -3.80
C GLN A 144 -20.45 -9.14 -3.42
N ALA A 145 -19.76 -9.79 -4.36
CA ALA A 145 -18.53 -10.55 -4.05
C ALA A 145 -17.29 -9.83 -4.57
N ILE A 146 -16.39 -9.49 -3.64
CA ILE A 146 -15.12 -8.83 -3.92
C ILE A 146 -13.98 -9.78 -3.57
N SER A 147 -13.04 -9.94 -4.50
CA SER A 147 -11.75 -10.58 -4.27
C SER A 147 -10.71 -9.54 -3.90
N ALA A 148 -10.15 -9.65 -2.70
CA ALA A 148 -9.09 -8.79 -2.20
C ALA A 148 -7.78 -9.56 -2.10
N ILE A 149 -6.70 -9.07 -2.74
CA ILE A 149 -5.38 -9.71 -2.69
C ILE A 149 -4.38 -8.67 -2.24
N THR A 150 -3.67 -8.94 -1.13
CA THR A 150 -2.88 -7.94 -0.42
C THR A 150 -1.42 -8.35 -0.22
N PRO A 151 -0.48 -7.38 -0.23
CA PRO A 151 0.95 -7.60 -0.09
C PRO A 151 1.39 -7.72 1.38
N PHE A 152 2.70 -7.89 1.59
CA PHE A 152 3.29 -8.07 2.92
C PHE A 152 3.60 -6.76 3.66
N ASN A 153 3.87 -5.68 2.94
CA ASN A 153 4.55 -4.50 3.48
C ASN A 153 3.73 -3.62 4.44
N HIS A 154 2.42 -3.74 4.39
CA HIS A 154 1.47 -3.15 5.34
C HIS A 154 0.32 -4.15 5.57
N PRO A 155 0.57 -5.23 6.34
CA PRO A 155 -0.34 -6.37 6.43
C PRO A 155 -1.70 -6.04 7.04
N LEU A 156 -1.79 -5.01 7.87
CA LEU A 156 -3.04 -4.50 8.42
C LEU A 156 -3.69 -3.45 7.52
N ASN A 157 -2.93 -2.42 7.14
CA ASN A 157 -3.49 -1.25 6.48
C ASN A 157 -3.98 -1.54 5.05
N MET A 158 -3.29 -2.43 4.32
CA MET A 158 -3.73 -2.82 2.97
C MET A 158 -5.02 -3.64 2.99
N VAL A 159 -5.24 -4.45 4.02
CA VAL A 159 -6.52 -5.15 4.22
C VAL A 159 -7.59 -4.17 4.66
N ALA A 160 -7.29 -3.23 5.57
CA ALA A 160 -8.22 -2.21 6.03
C ALA A 160 -8.78 -1.37 4.87
N HIS A 161 -7.93 -0.92 3.94
CA HIS A 161 -8.33 -0.17 2.75
C HIS A 161 -9.26 -0.92 1.79
N LYS A 162 -9.31 -2.24 1.88
CA LYS A 162 -10.18 -3.07 1.05
C LYS A 162 -11.45 -3.48 1.79
N ILE A 163 -11.35 -3.84 3.07
CA ILE A 163 -12.51 -4.34 3.82
C ILE A 163 -13.39 -3.21 4.39
N ALA A 164 -12.85 -2.10 4.85
CA ALA A 164 -13.66 -1.03 5.42
C ALA A 164 -14.62 -0.40 4.38
N PRO A 165 -14.16 -0.01 3.15
CA PRO A 165 -15.07 0.43 2.09
C PRO A 165 -16.07 -0.64 1.65
N SER A 166 -15.68 -1.93 1.68
CA SER A 166 -16.56 -3.06 1.37
C SER A 166 -17.72 -3.15 2.37
N ILE A 167 -17.44 -3.06 3.67
CA ILE A 167 -18.46 -3.01 4.72
C ILE A 167 -19.37 -1.80 4.53
N ALA A 168 -18.79 -0.61 4.31
CA ALA A 168 -19.54 0.63 4.12
C ALA A 168 -20.52 0.57 2.94
N THR A 169 -20.22 -0.23 1.93
CA THR A 169 -21.02 -0.40 0.72
C THR A 169 -21.84 -1.69 0.67
N ASN A 170 -21.95 -2.43 1.80
CA ASN A 170 -22.71 -3.67 1.90
C ASN A 170 -22.22 -4.81 0.99
N ASN A 171 -20.92 -4.92 0.75
CA ASN A 171 -20.33 -6.01 -0.02
C ASN A 171 -19.77 -7.13 0.88
N CYS A 172 -19.59 -8.29 0.29
CA CYS A 172 -18.86 -9.41 0.88
C CYS A 172 -17.46 -9.49 0.28
N THR A 173 -16.44 -9.70 1.11
CA THR A 173 -15.03 -9.75 0.67
C THR A 173 -14.37 -11.05 1.07
N VAL A 174 -13.70 -11.68 0.12
CA VAL A 174 -12.73 -12.74 0.37
C VAL A 174 -11.33 -12.17 0.20
N CYS A 175 -10.53 -12.21 1.26
CA CYS A 175 -9.17 -11.70 1.29
C CYS A 175 -8.16 -12.85 1.18
N LYS A 176 -7.25 -12.77 0.21
CA LYS A 176 -6.02 -13.55 0.18
C LYS A 176 -4.87 -12.63 0.60
N GLN A 177 -4.47 -12.74 1.86
CA GLN A 177 -3.22 -12.12 2.32
C GLN A 177 -2.03 -12.92 1.81
N THR A 178 -0.88 -12.26 1.61
CA THR A 178 0.36 -12.96 1.27
C THR A 178 0.73 -14.01 2.33
N GLU A 179 1.40 -15.07 1.89
CA GLU A 179 1.92 -16.13 2.74
C GLU A 179 3.05 -15.68 3.68
N LEU A 180 3.65 -14.52 3.41
CA LEU A 180 4.74 -13.97 4.22
C LEU A 180 4.24 -13.32 5.52
N THR A 181 3.07 -12.68 5.49
CA THR A 181 2.49 -11.96 6.64
C THR A 181 1.00 -12.24 6.79
N PRO A 182 0.61 -13.50 7.01
CA PRO A 182 -0.81 -13.90 6.98
C PRO A 182 -1.56 -13.64 8.30
N MET A 183 -0.86 -13.56 9.43
CA MET A 183 -1.47 -13.56 10.77
C MET A 183 -2.23 -12.28 11.06
N THR A 184 -1.75 -11.14 10.60
CA THR A 184 -2.39 -9.83 10.84
C THR A 184 -3.78 -9.77 10.21
N ALA A 185 -3.99 -10.30 9.00
CA ALA A 185 -5.31 -10.33 8.36
C ALA A 185 -6.30 -11.26 9.08
N LEU A 186 -5.81 -12.39 9.60
CA LEU A 186 -6.63 -13.32 10.40
C LEU A 186 -7.06 -12.67 11.73
N LEU A 187 -6.16 -11.94 12.38
CA LEU A 187 -6.47 -11.17 13.58
C LEU A 187 -7.49 -10.06 13.31
N LEU A 188 -7.35 -9.35 12.17
CA LEU A 188 -8.33 -8.34 11.77
C LEU A 188 -9.71 -8.95 11.50
N ALA A 189 -9.79 -10.16 10.94
CA ALA A 189 -11.07 -10.85 10.75
C ALA A 189 -11.77 -11.11 12.09
N ASP A 190 -11.03 -11.62 13.09
CA ASP A 190 -11.57 -11.83 14.45
C ASP A 190 -12.07 -10.51 15.06
N ILE A 191 -11.30 -9.42 14.92
CA ILE A 191 -11.70 -8.08 15.39
C ILE A 191 -13.00 -7.61 14.73
N LEU A 192 -13.17 -7.83 13.42
CA LEU A 192 -14.37 -7.44 12.70
C LEU A 192 -15.59 -8.26 13.13
N TYR A 193 -15.45 -9.56 13.37
CA TYR A 193 -16.54 -10.38 13.91
C TYR A 193 -16.92 -9.95 15.33
N GLU A 194 -15.95 -9.67 16.18
CA GLU A 194 -16.17 -9.12 17.52
C GLU A 194 -16.84 -7.73 17.48
N ALA A 195 -16.57 -6.94 16.43
CA ALA A 195 -17.22 -5.64 16.20
C ALA A 195 -18.67 -5.75 15.72
N GLY A 196 -19.14 -6.97 15.39
CA GLY A 196 -20.52 -7.26 14.98
C GLY A 196 -20.70 -7.44 13.48
N LEU A 197 -19.62 -7.60 12.70
CA LEU A 197 -19.72 -7.90 11.26
C LEU A 197 -20.31 -9.31 11.08
N PRO A 198 -21.38 -9.48 10.26
CA PRO A 198 -21.85 -10.81 9.88
C PRO A 198 -20.69 -11.62 9.27
N PRO A 199 -20.44 -12.84 9.77
CA PRO A 199 -19.23 -13.59 9.38
C PRO A 199 -19.13 -13.88 7.88
N GLU A 200 -20.25 -13.98 7.19
CA GLU A 200 -20.32 -14.23 5.75
C GLU A 200 -19.82 -13.03 4.92
N MET A 201 -19.77 -11.84 5.50
CA MET A 201 -19.29 -10.64 4.81
C MET A 201 -17.77 -10.57 4.68
N PHE A 202 -17.03 -11.35 5.46
CA PHE A 202 -15.57 -11.35 5.37
C PHE A 202 -14.99 -12.75 5.59
N SER A 203 -14.11 -13.16 4.68
CA SER A 203 -13.32 -14.38 4.81
C SER A 203 -11.85 -14.05 4.53
N VAL A 204 -10.95 -14.70 5.26
CA VAL A 204 -9.49 -14.64 5.02
C VAL A 204 -9.01 -16.06 4.72
N VAL A 205 -8.55 -16.27 3.49
CA VAL A 205 -7.97 -17.53 3.04
C VAL A 205 -6.45 -17.40 2.96
N THR A 206 -5.75 -18.40 3.46
CA THR A 206 -4.29 -18.51 3.41
C THR A 206 -3.89 -19.62 2.45
N GLY A 207 -2.75 -19.49 1.81
CA GLY A 207 -2.25 -20.49 0.84
C GLY A 207 -1.24 -19.88 -0.12
N TRP A 208 -0.56 -20.76 -0.84
CA TRP A 208 0.41 -20.36 -1.85
C TRP A 208 -0.29 -19.72 -3.05
N PRO A 209 0.32 -18.71 -3.72
CA PRO A 209 -0.27 -18.06 -4.90
C PRO A 209 -0.67 -19.04 -6.00
N ASP A 210 0.12 -20.08 -6.24
CA ASP A 210 -0.11 -21.08 -7.28
C ASP A 210 -1.30 -22.01 -6.96
N GLU A 211 -1.64 -22.17 -5.68
CA GLU A 211 -2.72 -23.05 -5.22
C GLU A 211 -4.09 -22.37 -5.18
N ILE A 212 -4.13 -21.08 -4.80
CA ILE A 212 -5.40 -20.36 -4.60
C ILE A 212 -5.57 -19.12 -5.48
N GLY A 213 -4.46 -18.58 -6.04
CA GLY A 213 -4.49 -17.31 -6.74
C GLY A 213 -5.39 -17.30 -7.98
N LEU A 214 -5.38 -18.38 -8.76
CA LEU A 214 -6.19 -18.44 -9.98
C LEU A 214 -7.69 -18.39 -9.66
N GLU A 215 -8.14 -19.09 -8.62
CA GLU A 215 -9.54 -19.06 -8.16
C GLU A 215 -9.96 -17.65 -7.70
N MET A 216 -9.07 -16.94 -7.00
CA MET A 216 -9.30 -15.54 -6.57
C MET A 216 -9.38 -14.54 -7.73
N ILE A 217 -8.98 -14.92 -8.93
CA ILE A 217 -8.97 -14.06 -10.13
C ILE A 217 -10.08 -14.45 -11.09
N THR A 218 -10.25 -15.76 -11.36
CA THR A 218 -11.09 -16.23 -12.47
C THR A 218 -12.50 -16.64 -12.07
N ASN A 219 -12.77 -16.89 -10.78
CA ASN A 219 -14.10 -17.32 -10.34
C ASN A 219 -15.19 -16.38 -10.88
N PRO A 220 -16.23 -16.91 -11.57
CA PRO A 220 -17.26 -16.09 -12.24
C PRO A 220 -18.14 -15.29 -11.27
N LYS A 221 -18.16 -15.63 -9.99
CA LYS A 221 -18.95 -14.95 -8.96
C LYS A 221 -18.29 -13.65 -8.47
N ILE A 222 -17.01 -13.42 -8.79
CA ILE A 222 -16.29 -12.20 -8.44
C ILE A 222 -16.74 -11.09 -9.38
N GLU A 223 -17.16 -9.96 -8.84
CA GLU A 223 -17.51 -8.76 -9.60
C GLU A 223 -16.38 -7.74 -9.63
N LEU A 224 -15.55 -7.71 -8.58
CA LEU A 224 -14.38 -6.83 -8.50
C LEU A 224 -13.19 -7.56 -7.89
N ILE A 225 -12.03 -7.35 -8.49
CA ILE A 225 -10.73 -7.73 -7.94
C ILE A 225 -10.02 -6.46 -7.49
N THR A 226 -9.71 -6.35 -6.20
CA THR A 226 -8.86 -5.29 -5.67
C THR A 226 -7.52 -5.90 -5.26
N PHE A 227 -6.47 -5.48 -5.93
CA PHE A 227 -5.12 -6.00 -5.76
C PHE A 227 -4.13 -4.88 -5.43
N THR A 228 -3.28 -5.13 -4.45
CA THR A 228 -2.08 -4.34 -4.19
C THR A 228 -0.88 -5.28 -4.18
N GLY A 229 0.15 -4.99 -4.97
CA GLY A 229 1.33 -5.84 -5.04
C GLY A 229 2.26 -5.49 -6.21
N SER A 230 3.04 -6.48 -6.68
CA SER A 230 4.03 -6.26 -7.73
C SER A 230 3.41 -6.07 -9.12
N VAL A 231 4.13 -5.32 -9.97
CA VAL A 231 3.73 -5.07 -11.38
C VAL A 231 3.52 -6.36 -12.18
N PRO A 232 4.43 -7.37 -12.15
CA PRO A 232 4.20 -8.61 -12.88
C PRO A 232 2.91 -9.32 -12.48
N VAL A 233 2.60 -9.39 -11.19
CA VAL A 233 1.36 -10.02 -10.70
C VAL A 233 0.13 -9.19 -11.09
N GLY A 234 0.20 -7.85 -11.01
CA GLY A 234 -0.87 -6.97 -11.45
C GLY A 234 -1.20 -7.16 -12.94
N LYS A 235 -0.18 -7.23 -13.80
CA LYS A 235 -0.34 -7.53 -15.24
C LYS A 235 -0.92 -8.93 -15.48
N TYR A 236 -0.52 -9.92 -14.68
CA TYR A 236 -1.09 -11.26 -14.74
C TYR A 236 -2.59 -11.27 -14.37
N ILE A 237 -2.97 -10.55 -13.30
CA ILE A 237 -4.37 -10.39 -12.88
C ILE A 237 -5.17 -9.71 -13.99
N ALA A 238 -4.70 -8.58 -14.52
CA ALA A 238 -5.38 -7.85 -15.60
C ALA A 238 -5.63 -8.73 -16.82
N LYS A 239 -4.65 -9.57 -17.18
CA LYS A 239 -4.77 -10.51 -18.32
C LYS A 239 -5.81 -11.61 -18.07
N ASN A 240 -5.97 -12.08 -16.83
CA ASN A 240 -6.79 -13.26 -16.49
C ASN A 240 -8.14 -12.92 -15.84
N ALA A 241 -8.36 -11.67 -15.44
CA ALA A 241 -9.59 -11.23 -14.80
C ALA A 241 -10.84 -11.32 -15.70
N GLY A 242 -10.66 -11.36 -17.02
CA GLY A 242 -11.76 -11.36 -17.97
C GLY A 242 -12.53 -10.03 -17.91
N TYR A 243 -13.86 -10.11 -17.88
CA TYR A 243 -14.75 -8.93 -17.88
C TYR A 243 -15.07 -8.42 -16.46
N LYS A 244 -14.18 -8.67 -15.49
CA LYS A 244 -14.36 -8.22 -14.11
C LYS A 244 -13.76 -6.81 -13.92
N ARG A 245 -14.36 -6.03 -13.03
CA ARG A 245 -13.76 -4.77 -12.58
C ARG A 245 -12.46 -5.07 -11.82
N THR A 246 -11.42 -4.28 -12.10
CA THR A 246 -10.13 -4.39 -11.41
C THR A 246 -9.69 -3.05 -10.86
N VAL A 247 -9.23 -3.03 -9.59
CA VAL A 247 -8.50 -1.93 -8.97
C VAL A 247 -7.11 -2.46 -8.66
N LEU A 248 -6.10 -1.93 -9.33
CA LEU A 248 -4.72 -2.40 -9.25
C LEU A 248 -3.82 -1.29 -8.73
N GLU A 249 -3.28 -1.47 -7.53
CA GLU A 249 -2.26 -0.64 -6.93
C GLU A 249 -0.94 -1.39 -6.94
N LEU A 250 -0.01 -0.93 -7.76
CA LEU A 250 1.20 -1.67 -8.08
C LEU A 250 2.45 -0.95 -7.54
N GLY A 251 3.62 -1.45 -7.94
CA GLY A 251 4.89 -0.86 -7.54
C GLY A 251 5.05 0.61 -7.92
N GLY A 252 5.97 1.27 -7.27
CA GLY A 252 6.37 2.64 -7.58
C GLY A 252 7.89 2.78 -7.52
N ASN A 253 8.42 3.73 -8.25
CA ASN A 253 9.84 4.07 -8.21
C ASN A 253 9.98 5.59 -8.02
N ASP A 254 9.44 6.03 -6.89
CA ASP A 254 9.06 7.40 -6.65
C ASP A 254 10.27 8.30 -6.38
N PRO A 255 10.41 9.44 -7.09
CA PRO A 255 11.49 10.38 -6.88
C PRO A 255 11.16 11.39 -5.78
N LEU A 256 12.20 11.81 -5.05
CA LEU A 256 12.25 13.12 -4.42
C LEU A 256 13.17 14.01 -5.26
N ILE A 257 12.63 15.12 -5.75
CA ILE A 257 13.34 16.08 -6.62
C ILE A 257 13.79 17.26 -5.78
N VAL A 258 15.10 17.55 -5.79
CA VAL A 258 15.71 18.64 -5.02
C VAL A 258 16.26 19.69 -6.00
N LEU A 259 15.61 20.86 -6.01
CA LEU A 259 15.92 21.91 -6.97
C LEU A 259 16.99 22.89 -6.47
N ASN A 260 17.61 23.62 -7.39
CA ASN A 260 18.77 24.46 -7.14
C ASN A 260 18.47 25.88 -6.57
N ASP A 261 17.20 26.12 -6.24
CA ASP A 261 16.76 27.37 -5.57
C ASP A 261 16.75 27.29 -4.04
N LEU A 262 17.24 26.17 -3.48
CA LEU A 262 17.27 25.93 -2.03
C LEU A 262 18.57 26.45 -1.39
N ASP A 263 18.44 27.08 -0.23
CA ASP A 263 19.56 27.41 0.65
C ASP A 263 19.93 26.22 1.57
N ASP A 264 20.96 26.39 2.41
CA ASP A 264 21.43 25.34 3.32
C ASP A 264 20.37 24.89 4.35
N HIS A 265 19.50 25.81 4.80
CA HIS A 265 18.41 25.46 5.72
C HIS A 265 17.38 24.55 5.04
N ASP A 266 17.00 24.88 3.83
CA ASP A 266 16.06 24.14 3.02
C ASP A 266 16.64 22.80 2.55
N LEU A 267 17.95 22.77 2.18
CA LEU A 267 18.63 21.53 1.83
C LEU A 267 18.68 20.54 3.00
N LYS A 268 18.86 21.03 4.23
CA LYS A 268 18.81 20.18 5.42
C LYS A 268 17.41 19.55 5.61
N LYS A 269 16.34 20.33 5.38
CA LYS A 269 14.96 19.83 5.41
C LYS A 269 14.71 18.83 4.29
N ALA A 270 15.18 19.10 3.08
CA ALA A 270 15.06 18.19 1.94
C ALA A 270 15.81 16.86 2.20
N ALA A 271 17.00 16.90 2.82
CA ALA A 271 17.75 15.72 3.23
C ALA A 271 17.02 14.91 4.29
N GLU A 272 16.38 15.54 5.27
CA GLU A 272 15.53 14.86 6.26
C GLU A 272 14.36 14.12 5.58
N LEU A 273 13.65 14.78 4.66
CA LEU A 273 12.57 14.17 3.88
C LEU A 273 13.08 12.99 3.02
N ALA A 274 14.23 13.15 2.36
CA ALA A 274 14.83 12.13 1.53
C ALA A 274 15.13 10.86 2.33
N ILE A 275 15.85 11.01 3.45
CA ILE A 275 16.31 9.87 4.25
C ILE A 275 15.14 9.22 4.98
N THR A 276 14.27 9.99 5.63
CA THR A 276 13.08 9.45 6.30
C THR A 276 12.14 8.78 5.29
N GLY A 277 11.93 9.39 4.12
CA GLY A 277 11.11 8.84 3.05
C GLY A 277 11.66 7.54 2.47
N ALA A 278 12.97 7.36 2.43
CA ALA A 278 13.63 6.15 1.93
C ALA A 278 13.72 5.02 2.97
N THR A 279 13.72 5.34 4.27
CA THR A 279 13.99 4.36 5.33
C THR A 279 12.79 3.95 6.15
N LYS A 280 11.73 4.75 6.21
CA LYS A 280 10.50 4.39 6.92
C LYS A 280 9.92 3.07 6.39
N ASN A 281 9.49 2.19 7.30
CA ASN A 281 9.04 0.82 6.98
C ASN A 281 10.15 -0.02 6.31
N SER A 282 11.41 0.22 6.70
CA SER A 282 12.61 -0.37 6.08
C SER A 282 12.69 -0.16 4.55
N GLY A 283 12.15 0.97 4.05
CA GLY A 283 12.06 1.27 2.63
C GLY A 283 11.03 0.45 1.85
N GLN A 284 10.30 -0.44 2.51
CA GLN A 284 9.35 -1.38 1.90
C GLN A 284 7.98 -0.76 1.64
N ARG A 285 7.95 0.39 0.97
CA ARG A 285 6.70 1.07 0.56
C ARG A 285 6.72 1.34 -0.94
N CYS A 286 5.58 1.17 -1.59
CA CYS A 286 5.43 1.54 -3.01
C CYS A 286 5.79 3.02 -3.24
N THR A 287 5.50 3.89 -2.27
CA THR A 287 5.78 5.34 -2.29
C THR A 287 7.01 5.74 -1.49
N ALA A 288 7.95 4.83 -1.17
CA ALA A 288 9.23 5.21 -0.59
C ALA A 288 10.00 6.12 -1.56
N VAL A 289 10.86 6.99 -1.02
CA VAL A 289 11.85 7.71 -1.85
C VAL A 289 12.86 6.68 -2.36
N LYS A 290 12.73 6.28 -3.61
CA LYS A 290 13.59 5.28 -4.26
C LYS A 290 14.59 5.89 -5.23
N ARG A 291 14.41 7.17 -5.56
CA ARG A 291 15.32 7.95 -6.41
C ARG A 291 15.37 9.38 -5.88
N ILE A 292 16.55 9.91 -5.68
CA ILE A 292 16.73 11.33 -5.36
C ILE A 292 17.32 12.01 -6.59
N LEU A 293 16.54 12.88 -7.23
CA LEU A 293 16.98 13.68 -8.36
C LEU A 293 17.43 15.05 -7.84
N CYS A 294 18.74 15.23 -7.66
CA CYS A 294 19.31 16.43 -7.09
C CYS A 294 20.03 17.27 -8.18
N GLN A 295 19.63 18.53 -8.35
CA GLN A 295 20.27 19.42 -9.32
C GLN A 295 21.74 19.72 -8.94
N ASN A 296 22.61 19.74 -9.94
CA ASN A 296 24.08 19.76 -9.78
C ASN A 296 24.56 20.88 -8.86
N LYS A 297 23.98 22.08 -8.95
CA LYS A 297 24.39 23.26 -8.20
C LYS A 297 24.33 23.07 -6.68
N VAL A 298 23.42 22.23 -6.17
CA VAL A 298 23.20 22.01 -4.74
C VAL A 298 23.60 20.60 -4.30
N ALA A 299 23.99 19.72 -5.24
CA ALA A 299 24.19 18.30 -4.99
C ALA A 299 25.24 18.00 -3.92
N ASP A 300 26.38 18.66 -3.92
CA ASP A 300 27.45 18.39 -2.95
C ASP A 300 26.98 18.65 -1.51
N ARG A 301 26.32 19.80 -1.28
CA ARG A 301 25.79 20.14 0.04
C ARG A 301 24.66 19.21 0.48
N PHE A 302 23.77 18.90 -0.45
CA PHE A 302 22.68 17.96 -0.20
C PHE A 302 23.18 16.55 0.17
N VAL A 303 24.16 16.04 -0.55
CA VAL A 303 24.80 14.73 -0.29
C VAL A 303 25.43 14.70 1.10
N GLU A 304 26.20 15.74 1.48
CA GLU A 304 26.81 15.86 2.80
C GLU A 304 25.75 15.77 3.90
N MET A 305 24.69 16.57 3.83
CA MET A 305 23.59 16.60 4.81
C MET A 305 22.81 15.29 4.85
N SER A 306 22.58 14.67 3.69
CA SER A 306 21.92 13.36 3.60
C SER A 306 22.75 12.25 4.26
N LEU A 307 24.06 12.26 4.04
CA LEU A 307 24.97 11.30 4.67
C LEU A 307 25.00 11.45 6.20
N GLU A 308 25.07 12.68 6.70
CA GLU A 308 25.01 12.96 8.14
C GLU A 308 23.70 12.46 8.78
N ARG A 309 22.58 12.63 8.09
CA ARG A 309 21.26 12.16 8.58
C ARG A 309 21.16 10.65 8.55
N ALA A 310 21.60 10.00 7.46
CA ALA A 310 21.57 8.55 7.32
C ALA A 310 22.38 7.84 8.42
N LYS A 311 23.55 8.35 8.78
CA LYS A 311 24.41 7.82 9.85
C LYS A 311 23.76 7.89 11.25
N LYS A 312 22.75 8.71 11.45
CA LYS A 312 22.04 8.85 12.74
C LYS A 312 20.89 7.86 12.89
N ILE A 313 20.50 7.15 11.84
CA ILE A 313 19.41 6.16 11.91
C ILE A 313 19.83 4.99 12.78
N LYS A 314 19.03 4.71 13.80
CA LYS A 314 19.20 3.53 14.66
C LYS A 314 18.54 2.32 13.99
N PHE A 315 19.32 1.34 13.63
CA PHE A 315 18.85 0.07 13.07
C PHE A 315 19.25 -1.10 13.96
N GLY A 316 18.44 -2.14 14.03
CA GLY A 316 18.69 -3.28 14.91
C GLY A 316 17.47 -4.12 15.20
N ASP A 317 17.34 -4.59 16.45
CA ASP A 317 16.19 -5.39 16.88
C ASP A 317 14.89 -4.60 16.67
N PRO A 318 13.98 -5.09 15.82
CA PRO A 318 12.71 -4.40 15.54
C PRO A 318 11.82 -4.20 16.76
N MET A 319 11.94 -5.06 17.79
CA MET A 319 11.14 -4.97 19.02
C MET A 319 11.68 -3.93 20.02
N ASP A 320 12.90 -3.44 19.82
CA ASP A 320 13.42 -2.32 20.61
C ASP A 320 12.77 -1.02 20.18
N LEU A 321 12.11 -0.32 21.10
CA LEU A 321 11.42 0.96 20.84
C LEU A 321 12.36 2.09 20.38
N SER A 322 13.67 1.96 20.60
CA SER A 322 14.66 2.92 20.10
C SER A 322 15.08 2.65 18.64
N THR A 323 14.74 1.49 18.08
CA THR A 323 15.04 1.13 16.68
C THR A 323 14.12 1.89 15.73
N GLU A 324 14.73 2.63 14.80
CA GLU A 324 14.01 3.34 13.73
C GLU A 324 13.84 2.46 12.48
N LEU A 325 14.80 1.57 12.22
CA LEU A 325 14.82 0.71 11.04
C LEU A 325 15.06 -0.76 11.45
N GLY A 326 14.08 -1.59 11.16
CA GLY A 326 14.14 -3.05 11.31
C GLY A 326 14.68 -3.75 10.07
N THR A 327 14.21 -4.98 9.82
CA THR A 327 14.64 -5.79 8.67
C THR A 327 13.80 -5.49 7.43
N VAL A 328 14.31 -5.90 6.27
CA VAL A 328 13.47 -6.18 5.10
C VAL A 328 12.83 -7.56 5.27
N ILE A 329 11.89 -7.89 4.38
CA ILE A 329 11.00 -9.06 4.55
C ILE A 329 11.73 -10.41 4.64
N ASN A 330 12.87 -10.55 4.00
CA ASN A 330 13.69 -11.77 4.05
C ASN A 330 15.11 -11.53 3.51
N ILE A 331 15.98 -12.54 3.70
CA ILE A 331 17.37 -12.52 3.25
C ILE A 331 17.49 -12.35 1.74
N LYS A 332 16.62 -13.01 0.95
CA LYS A 332 16.67 -12.92 -0.53
C LYS A 332 16.44 -11.50 -1.03
N ALA A 333 15.54 -10.76 -0.39
CA ALA A 333 15.30 -9.35 -0.71
C ALA A 333 16.54 -8.50 -0.39
N ALA A 334 17.14 -8.69 0.79
CA ALA A 334 18.34 -7.99 1.19
C ALA A 334 19.51 -8.25 0.22
N GLU A 335 19.72 -9.50 -0.17
CA GLU A 335 20.75 -9.91 -1.15
C GLU A 335 20.55 -9.27 -2.54
N LEU A 336 19.30 -9.21 -3.01
CA LEU A 336 18.96 -8.54 -4.26
C LEU A 336 19.32 -7.05 -4.21
N PHE A 337 19.06 -6.38 -3.08
CA PHE A 337 19.33 -4.96 -2.94
C PHE A 337 20.85 -4.68 -2.87
N ASP A 338 21.60 -5.48 -2.12
CA ASP A 338 23.07 -5.42 -2.10
C ASP A 338 23.65 -5.61 -3.51
N LYS A 339 23.15 -6.60 -4.26
CA LYS A 339 23.59 -6.85 -5.65
C LYS A 339 23.36 -5.67 -6.56
N ARG A 340 22.20 -4.99 -6.43
CA ARG A 340 21.90 -3.79 -7.24
C ARG A 340 22.82 -2.62 -6.88
N VAL A 341 23.15 -2.47 -5.59
CA VAL A 341 24.10 -1.45 -5.12
C VAL A 341 25.49 -1.72 -5.69
N SER A 342 26.00 -2.96 -5.58
CA SER A 342 27.30 -3.35 -6.12
C SER A 342 27.38 -3.12 -7.63
N LYS A 343 26.34 -3.47 -8.37
CA LYS A 343 26.28 -3.22 -9.81
C LYS A 343 26.32 -1.73 -10.14
N ALA A 344 25.59 -0.89 -9.40
CA ALA A 344 25.62 0.55 -9.59
C ALA A 344 27.00 1.14 -9.29
N GLU A 345 27.74 0.59 -8.31
CA GLU A 345 29.13 0.95 -8.01
C GLU A 345 30.08 0.57 -9.15
N GLU A 346 29.93 -0.62 -9.73
CA GLU A 346 30.67 -1.05 -10.94
C GLU A 346 30.39 -0.14 -12.14
N GLU A 347 29.18 0.45 -12.22
CA GLU A 347 28.76 1.42 -13.24
C GLU A 347 29.26 2.86 -12.95
N GLY A 348 30.03 3.07 -11.86
CA GLY A 348 30.69 4.33 -11.51
C GLY A 348 30.00 5.16 -10.42
N ALA A 349 28.95 4.65 -9.78
CA ALA A 349 28.37 5.28 -8.59
C ALA A 349 29.33 5.17 -7.39
N LYS A 350 29.11 6.00 -6.36
CA LYS A 350 29.95 6.03 -5.16
C LYS A 350 29.13 5.63 -3.93
N VAL A 351 29.43 4.49 -3.36
CA VAL A 351 28.85 4.07 -2.06
C VAL A 351 29.48 4.92 -0.96
N LEU A 352 28.69 5.80 -0.34
CA LEU A 352 29.13 6.72 0.71
C LEU A 352 28.90 6.18 2.11
N TYR A 353 27.90 5.32 2.26
CA TYR A 353 27.57 4.68 3.52
C TYR A 353 26.92 3.31 3.28
N HIS A 354 27.57 2.28 3.81
CA HIS A 354 27.06 0.91 3.82
C HIS A 354 27.73 0.17 4.99
N PRO A 355 27.16 0.22 6.20
CA PRO A 355 27.80 -0.35 7.39
C PRO A 355 27.81 -1.90 7.43
N GLY A 356 27.32 -2.54 6.38
CA GLY A 356 27.24 -3.99 6.25
C GLY A 356 25.87 -4.56 6.62
N ARG A 357 25.45 -5.59 5.91
CA ARG A 357 24.20 -6.33 6.13
C ARG A 357 24.42 -7.48 7.12
N LYS A 358 23.38 -7.79 7.90
CA LYS A 358 23.30 -9.02 8.68
C LYS A 358 21.97 -9.71 8.39
N ASP A 359 22.02 -10.84 7.68
CA ASP A 359 20.83 -11.58 7.26
C ASP A 359 19.81 -10.66 6.55
N ALA A 360 18.58 -10.53 7.02
CA ALA A 360 17.58 -9.62 6.50
C ALA A 360 17.70 -8.18 7.04
N LEU A 361 18.56 -7.91 8.02
CA LEU A 361 18.80 -6.57 8.54
C LEU A 361 19.72 -5.81 7.59
N LEU A 362 19.13 -4.99 6.75
CA LEU A 362 19.78 -4.12 5.79
C LEU A 362 19.79 -2.70 6.34
N PRO A 363 20.96 -2.13 6.71
CA PRO A 363 21.03 -0.74 7.17
C PRO A 363 20.78 0.24 6.02
N PRO A 364 20.63 1.57 6.30
CA PRO A 364 20.55 2.55 5.25
C PRO A 364 21.80 2.53 4.35
N ILE A 365 21.61 2.49 3.04
CA ILE A 365 22.71 2.54 2.06
C ILE A 365 22.61 3.85 1.29
N VAL A 366 23.62 4.73 1.44
CA VAL A 366 23.69 5.99 0.67
C VAL A 366 24.67 5.82 -0.48
N ILE A 367 24.18 6.02 -1.70
CA ILE A 367 24.98 5.90 -2.92
C ILE A 367 24.78 7.16 -3.78
N ASP A 368 25.89 7.81 -4.16
CA ASP A 368 25.91 9.05 -4.94
C ASP A 368 26.35 8.82 -6.37
N ASN A 369 26.06 9.79 -7.22
CA ASN A 369 26.43 9.80 -8.64
C ASN A 369 25.90 8.57 -9.40
N VAL A 370 24.69 8.13 -9.06
CA VAL A 370 24.08 6.95 -9.68
C VAL A 370 23.66 7.29 -11.12
N ASN A 371 24.02 6.41 -12.05
CA ASN A 371 23.62 6.57 -13.45
C ASN A 371 22.08 6.48 -13.58
N PRO A 372 21.40 7.44 -14.25
CA PRO A 372 19.95 7.38 -14.45
C PRO A 372 19.46 6.13 -15.21
N LYS A 373 20.35 5.41 -15.88
CA LYS A 373 20.06 4.17 -16.63
C LYS A 373 20.45 2.90 -15.85
N SER A 374 20.97 3.03 -14.65
CA SER A 374 21.29 1.88 -13.79
C SER A 374 20.04 1.08 -13.44
N GLU A 375 20.19 -0.24 -13.27
CA GLU A 375 19.11 -1.11 -12.76
C GLU A 375 18.57 -0.58 -11.43
N LEU A 376 19.43 -0.06 -10.54
CA LEU A 376 19.04 0.54 -9.26
C LEU A 376 18.05 1.71 -9.42
N VAL A 377 18.09 2.41 -10.56
CA VAL A 377 17.20 3.54 -10.87
C VAL A 377 15.97 3.12 -11.68
N LEU A 378 16.11 2.13 -12.56
CA LEU A 378 15.03 1.72 -13.46
C LEU A 378 14.06 0.72 -12.82
N GLU A 379 14.58 -0.16 -11.93
CA GLU A 379 13.79 -1.18 -11.25
C GLU A 379 13.42 -0.74 -9.82
N GLU A 380 12.28 -1.20 -9.35
CA GLU A 380 11.85 -0.93 -7.98
C GLU A 380 12.73 -1.65 -6.97
N THR A 381 13.50 -0.89 -6.16
CA THR A 381 14.26 -1.43 -5.01
C THR A 381 13.45 -1.20 -3.74
N PHE A 382 12.92 -2.29 -3.19
CA PHE A 382 11.94 -2.25 -2.09
C PHE A 382 12.63 -2.40 -0.72
N GLY A 383 13.61 -1.52 -0.47
CA GLY A 383 14.47 -1.53 0.71
C GLY A 383 15.09 -0.16 1.00
N PRO A 384 15.88 -0.03 2.09
CA PRO A 384 16.40 1.25 2.57
C PRO A 384 17.66 1.71 1.80
N VAL A 385 17.60 1.67 0.47
CA VAL A 385 18.64 2.13 -0.44
C VAL A 385 18.30 3.54 -0.92
N ILE A 386 19.27 4.44 -0.86
CA ILE A 386 19.12 5.87 -1.06
C ILE A 386 20.01 6.30 -2.24
N PRO A 387 19.59 6.09 -3.50
CA PRO A 387 20.36 6.47 -4.67
C PRO A 387 20.16 7.95 -4.98
N ILE A 388 21.28 8.69 -5.01
CA ILE A 388 21.31 10.10 -5.41
C ILE A 388 21.79 10.18 -6.85
N ILE A 389 20.92 10.71 -7.71
CA ILE A 389 21.15 10.93 -9.11
C ILE A 389 21.38 12.42 -9.29
N ARG A 390 22.58 12.80 -9.69
CA ARG A 390 22.91 14.18 -9.99
C ARG A 390 22.35 14.53 -11.37
N VAL A 391 21.53 15.58 -11.45
CA VAL A 391 20.81 15.96 -12.66
C VAL A 391 21.16 17.39 -13.09
N PRO A 392 21.04 17.72 -14.40
CA PRO A 392 21.22 19.08 -14.87
C PRO A 392 20.35 20.10 -14.16
N ASP A 393 20.77 21.37 -14.20
CA ASP A 393 20.05 22.47 -13.52
C ASP A 393 18.81 22.95 -14.32
N GLU A 394 18.59 22.43 -15.52
CA GLU A 394 17.41 22.71 -16.34
C GLU A 394 16.21 21.83 -15.95
N ASP A 395 15.10 22.47 -15.59
CA ASP A 395 13.90 21.78 -15.11
C ASP A 395 13.33 20.76 -16.10
N GLU A 396 13.41 21.04 -17.42
CA GLU A 396 12.95 20.17 -18.49
C GLU A 396 13.67 18.82 -18.46
N LYS A 397 14.99 18.84 -18.22
CA LYS A 397 15.81 17.64 -18.12
C LYS A 397 15.52 16.83 -16.88
N VAL A 398 15.28 17.49 -15.75
CA VAL A 398 14.88 16.85 -14.50
C VAL A 398 13.53 16.14 -14.68
N ILE A 399 12.55 16.79 -15.29
CA ILE A 399 11.23 16.24 -15.60
C ILE A 399 11.34 15.04 -16.56
N GLU A 400 12.18 15.14 -17.60
CA GLU A 400 12.45 14.05 -18.54
C GLU A 400 13.01 12.82 -17.81
N ILE A 401 14.03 12.99 -16.97
CA ILE A 401 14.64 11.91 -16.18
C ILE A 401 13.64 11.34 -15.17
N SER A 402 12.88 12.19 -14.49
CA SER A 402 11.84 11.72 -13.58
C SER A 402 10.80 10.83 -14.26
N ASN A 403 10.37 11.20 -15.46
CA ASN A 403 9.35 10.51 -16.25
C ASN A 403 9.88 9.28 -17.02
N SER A 404 11.18 9.03 -17.05
CA SER A 404 11.80 8.01 -17.92
C SER A 404 11.54 6.55 -17.48
N THR A 405 11.11 6.32 -16.24
CA THR A 405 10.83 4.96 -15.75
C THR A 405 9.45 4.46 -16.17
N ALA A 406 9.25 3.15 -16.10
CA ALA A 406 7.96 2.52 -16.36
C ALA A 406 6.90 2.88 -15.30
N PHE A 407 7.31 3.36 -14.13
CA PHE A 407 6.46 3.68 -13.00
C PHE A 407 5.87 5.09 -13.06
N GLY A 408 4.77 5.29 -12.33
CA GLY A 408 4.10 6.59 -12.24
C GLY A 408 3.15 6.66 -11.03
N LEU A 409 3.66 6.37 -9.82
CA LEU A 409 2.83 6.39 -8.61
C LEU A 409 2.80 7.77 -7.99
N SER A 410 3.91 8.24 -7.44
CA SER A 410 3.99 9.54 -6.73
C SER A 410 5.34 10.21 -6.96
N SER A 411 5.43 11.49 -6.60
CA SER A 411 6.68 12.27 -6.61
C SER A 411 6.65 13.32 -5.49
N GLY A 412 7.81 13.58 -4.89
CA GLY A 412 8.07 14.73 -4.03
C GLY A 412 8.93 15.77 -4.74
N VAL A 413 8.69 17.07 -4.50
CA VAL A 413 9.48 18.17 -5.09
C VAL A 413 9.78 19.21 -4.03
N CYS A 414 11.06 19.49 -3.82
CA CYS A 414 11.55 20.53 -2.92
C CYS A 414 11.97 21.77 -3.73
N THR A 415 11.18 22.85 -3.63
CA THR A 415 11.42 24.15 -4.26
C THR A 415 10.65 25.24 -3.52
N ASN A 416 11.22 26.43 -3.42
CA ASN A 416 10.55 27.62 -2.88
C ASN A 416 9.89 28.47 -3.97
N ASN A 417 10.08 28.10 -5.23
CA ASN A 417 9.53 28.85 -6.36
C ASN A 417 8.18 28.26 -6.78
N PHE A 418 7.11 28.99 -6.53
CA PHE A 418 5.74 28.56 -6.88
C PHE A 418 5.54 28.29 -8.38
N ILE A 419 6.19 29.04 -9.25
CA ILE A 419 6.09 28.85 -10.71
C ILE A 419 6.73 27.52 -11.11
N ARG A 420 7.90 27.21 -10.53
CA ARG A 420 8.56 25.91 -10.72
C ARG A 420 7.72 24.78 -10.15
N ALA A 421 7.18 24.91 -8.93
CA ALA A 421 6.29 23.92 -8.34
C ALA A 421 5.10 23.60 -9.27
N LYS A 422 4.42 24.63 -9.80
CA LYS A 422 3.33 24.46 -10.78
C LYS A 422 3.79 23.73 -12.04
N LYS A 423 4.99 24.05 -12.58
CA LYS A 423 5.55 23.38 -13.74
C LYS A 423 5.74 21.87 -13.48
N TYR A 424 6.30 21.48 -12.32
CA TYR A 424 6.46 20.07 -11.95
C TYR A 424 5.11 19.37 -11.76
N ILE A 425 4.14 19.98 -11.08
CA ILE A 425 2.78 19.44 -10.90
C ILE A 425 2.13 19.13 -12.27
N GLN A 426 2.31 19.98 -13.27
CA GLN A 426 1.69 19.83 -14.58
C GLN A 426 2.39 18.83 -15.50
N ASN A 427 3.70 18.57 -15.31
CA ASN A 427 4.52 17.83 -16.28
C ASN A 427 5.03 16.48 -15.75
N LEU A 428 4.98 16.21 -14.45
CA LEU A 428 5.31 14.90 -13.91
C LEU A 428 4.20 13.89 -14.24
N LYS A 429 4.58 12.75 -14.81
CA LYS A 429 3.66 11.66 -15.19
C LYS A 429 3.48 10.68 -14.04
N VAL A 430 2.82 11.12 -12.99
CA VAL A 430 2.53 10.35 -11.76
C VAL A 430 1.11 10.60 -11.29
N GLY A 431 0.62 9.75 -10.39
CA GLY A 431 -0.70 9.90 -9.79
C GLY A 431 -0.79 11.01 -8.74
N THR A 432 0.33 11.32 -8.05
CA THR A 432 0.40 12.32 -6.98
C THR A 432 1.70 13.11 -7.07
N VAL A 433 1.64 14.42 -6.86
CA VAL A 433 2.82 15.29 -6.71
C VAL A 433 2.69 16.06 -5.40
N ASN A 434 3.68 15.93 -4.53
CA ASN A 434 3.75 16.61 -3.24
C ASN A 434 4.86 17.65 -3.25
N ILE A 435 4.55 18.89 -2.87
CA ILE A 435 5.54 19.96 -2.75
C ILE A 435 5.95 20.07 -1.28
N TRP A 436 7.27 20.05 -1.02
CA TRP A 436 7.85 20.07 0.32
C TRP A 436 7.40 18.89 1.19
N GLU A 437 7.19 17.72 0.56
CA GLU A 437 6.83 16.51 1.26
C GLU A 437 7.33 15.26 0.50
N VAL A 438 7.40 14.13 1.18
CA VAL A 438 7.75 12.85 0.56
C VAL A 438 6.69 12.39 -0.44
N PRO A 439 7.05 11.57 -1.46
CA PRO A 439 6.08 11.06 -2.42
C PRO A 439 4.86 10.39 -1.77
N GLY A 440 5.09 9.69 -0.66
CA GLY A 440 4.06 8.92 0.03
C GLY A 440 3.17 9.69 1.00
N TYR A 441 3.28 11.01 1.07
CA TYR A 441 2.39 11.80 1.93
C TYR A 441 0.96 11.80 1.39
N ARG A 442 0.02 11.40 2.21
CA ARG A 442 -1.42 11.40 1.94
C ARG A 442 -2.22 11.32 3.23
N ILE A 443 -3.49 11.65 3.14
CA ILE A 443 -4.51 11.27 4.13
C ILE A 443 -5.35 10.11 3.57
N GLU A 444 -5.96 9.29 4.42
CA GLU A 444 -6.67 8.08 4.00
C GLU A 444 -7.95 8.38 3.18
N MET A 445 -8.46 9.61 3.25
CA MET A 445 -9.59 10.07 2.42
C MET A 445 -9.19 10.49 1.01
N SER A 446 -7.94 10.94 0.81
CA SER A 446 -7.52 11.46 -0.49
C SER A 446 -7.41 10.35 -1.54
N PRO A 447 -7.75 10.64 -2.81
CA PRO A 447 -7.52 9.70 -3.89
C PRO A 447 -6.03 9.31 -3.96
N PHE A 448 -5.76 8.01 -4.04
CA PHE A 448 -4.41 7.47 -4.16
C PHE A 448 -4.38 6.40 -5.25
N GLY A 449 -3.33 6.40 -6.07
CA GLY A 449 -3.12 5.40 -7.12
C GLY A 449 -2.25 5.93 -8.25
N GLY A 450 -1.63 4.99 -8.96
CA GLY A 450 -0.67 5.24 -10.01
C GLY A 450 -1.24 5.20 -11.42
N ILE A 451 -0.42 5.65 -12.35
CA ILE A 451 -0.55 5.52 -13.79
C ILE A 451 0.62 4.70 -14.33
N LYS A 452 0.69 4.44 -15.62
CA LYS A 452 1.69 3.57 -16.25
C LYS A 452 1.67 2.18 -15.58
N ASP A 453 2.85 1.62 -15.29
CA ASP A 453 2.99 0.32 -14.61
C ASP A 453 2.65 0.35 -13.10
N SER A 454 2.40 1.52 -12.54
CA SER A 454 1.99 1.65 -11.13
C SER A 454 0.49 1.48 -10.90
N GLY A 455 -0.34 1.44 -11.93
CA GLY A 455 -1.78 1.22 -11.82
C GLY A 455 -2.56 1.62 -13.06
N LEU A 456 -3.86 1.37 -13.04
CA LEU A 456 -4.75 1.63 -14.18
C LEU A 456 -5.37 3.05 -14.16
N GLY A 457 -4.91 3.95 -13.28
CA GLY A 457 -5.49 5.28 -13.11
C GLY A 457 -6.74 5.33 -12.23
N TYR A 458 -7.31 4.18 -11.87
CA TYR A 458 -8.32 4.09 -10.81
C TYR A 458 -7.67 4.35 -9.46
N LYS A 459 -8.38 5.03 -8.58
CA LYS A 459 -7.84 5.46 -7.31
C LYS A 459 -8.37 4.64 -6.14
N GLU A 460 -7.49 4.31 -5.18
CA GLU A 460 -7.84 3.93 -3.81
C GLU A 460 -8.00 5.20 -2.94
N GLY A 461 -8.15 5.03 -1.64
CA GLY A 461 -8.63 6.00 -0.68
C GLY A 461 -10.08 5.68 -0.35
N VAL A 462 -10.52 5.93 0.90
CA VAL A 462 -11.83 5.41 1.34
C VAL A 462 -12.99 5.87 0.48
N ILE A 463 -12.98 7.11 0.00
CA ILE A 463 -14.04 7.66 -0.88
C ILE A 463 -14.05 6.96 -2.24
N GLU A 464 -12.90 6.89 -2.89
CA GLU A 464 -12.81 6.32 -4.23
C GLU A 464 -13.02 4.79 -4.22
N ALA A 465 -12.58 4.11 -3.16
CA ALA A 465 -12.87 2.69 -2.97
C ALA A 465 -14.38 2.45 -2.81
N MET A 466 -15.10 3.24 -1.99
CA MET A 466 -16.56 3.13 -1.85
C MET A 466 -17.26 3.33 -3.20
N LYS A 467 -16.80 4.27 -4.03
CA LYS A 467 -17.33 4.47 -5.39
C LYS A 467 -17.05 3.26 -6.29
N SER A 468 -15.82 2.75 -6.26
CA SER A 468 -15.40 1.61 -7.09
C SER A 468 -16.12 0.32 -6.74
N PHE A 469 -16.52 0.16 -5.47
CA PHE A 469 -17.16 -1.04 -4.91
C PHE A 469 -18.69 -1.01 -5.05
N THR A 470 -19.22 -0.09 -5.86
CA THR A 470 -20.66 0.05 -6.12
C THR A 470 -20.96 0.22 -7.60
N ASN A 471 -22.18 -0.16 -7.99
CA ASN A 471 -22.77 0.20 -9.27
C ASN A 471 -23.66 1.43 -9.11
N ILE A 472 -23.65 2.32 -10.09
CA ILE A 472 -24.61 3.43 -10.17
C ILE A 472 -25.85 2.93 -10.88
N LYS A 473 -27.02 3.04 -10.23
CA LYS A 473 -28.32 2.85 -10.85
C LYS A 473 -29.01 4.19 -10.99
N THR A 474 -29.57 4.44 -12.16
CA THR A 474 -30.41 5.62 -12.42
C THR A 474 -31.90 5.26 -12.46
N PHE A 475 -32.72 6.12 -11.97
CA PHE A 475 -34.18 6.02 -12.15
C PHE A 475 -34.79 7.39 -12.36
N SER A 476 -35.91 7.45 -13.06
CA SER A 476 -36.59 8.72 -13.34
C SER A 476 -38.01 8.76 -12.80
N LEU A 477 -38.39 9.90 -12.25
CA LEU A 477 -39.72 10.15 -11.73
C LEU A 477 -40.36 11.32 -12.46
N PRO A 478 -41.72 11.33 -12.69
CA PRO A 478 -42.48 12.55 -13.05
C PRO A 478 -42.26 13.59 -11.93
N TRP A 479 -42.05 14.86 -12.34
CA TRP A 479 -41.75 15.92 -11.38
C TRP A 479 -42.51 17.21 -11.71
#